data_94144b7fac553fcbfad5d482d3893b95
#
_entry.id   94144b7fac553fcbfad5d482d3893b95
#
_cell.length_a   1.000
_cell.length_b   1.000
_cell.length_c   1.000
_cell.angle_alpha   90.00
_cell.angle_beta   90.00
_cell.angle_gamma   90.00
#
_symmetry.space_group_name_H-M   'P 1'
#
loop_
_entity.id
_entity.type
_entity.pdbx_description
1 polymer ?
#
loop_
_entity_poly.entity_id
_entity_poly.type
_entity_poly.pdbx_seq_one_letter_code
_entity_poly.pdbx_strand_id
1 'polypeptide(L)'
;MERFNKKYFILVNICLIVINFIHFSCSIFEKEMENKYLNTKEEVQKLLSSSSGTYSVAFKDLQNGEVILINEQIYFHAASTMKTPVMIEVFKQAQSGKFNLSDSVEVKNNFKSIVDGSSFSIDKNDDSDKDLYNLIGRKTTFYDLVTRMITISSNLATNILIEIVGPDNVTESMRQLGANMIKVLRGVEDSKAYNKGLNNITTAFDLMIIYDKIAKGEILSEESHKKIIDILLNQKFNDIIPAKLPKDIKVAHKTGSITNVEHDSGIVFLPDGRKYVLVLLSKDLPNNNYGKEVLSKVSNIIYENLYKN
;
A
#
# COMPACT_ATOMS: atom_id res chain seq x y z
N MET A 1 -6.07 68.30 3.99
CA MET A 1 -5.21 67.28 3.31
C MET A 1 -4.36 66.47 4.27
N GLU A 2 -3.75 67.03 5.31
CA GLU A 2 -2.88 66.31 6.27
C GLU A 2 -3.54 65.23 7.12
N ARG A 3 -4.83 65.40 7.49
CA ARG A 3 -5.57 64.40 8.32
C ARG A 3 -5.91 63.10 7.54
N PHE A 4 -6.00 63.17 6.22
CA PHE A 4 -6.26 62.00 5.38
C PHE A 4 -5.02 61.10 5.24
N ASN A 5 -3.82 61.69 5.09
CA ASN A 5 -2.53 61.00 4.98
C ASN A 5 -2.19 60.22 6.25
N LYS A 6 -2.53 60.75 7.43
CA LYS A 6 -2.19 60.15 8.72
C LYS A 6 -3.01 58.85 8.99
N LYS A 7 -4.28 58.81 8.56
CA LYS A 7 -5.12 57.62 8.66
C LYS A 7 -4.66 56.49 7.71
N TYR A 8 -4.29 56.85 6.48
CA TYR A 8 -3.76 55.87 5.51
C TYR A 8 -2.42 55.29 5.99
N PHE A 9 -1.54 56.11 6.54
CA PHE A 9 -0.25 55.68 7.09
C PHE A 9 -0.43 54.72 8.29
N ILE A 10 -1.39 54.99 9.17
CA ILE A 10 -1.71 54.09 10.28
C ILE A 10 -2.28 52.76 9.80
N LEU A 11 -3.20 52.79 8.80
CA LEU A 11 -3.80 51.58 8.23
C LEU A 11 -2.76 50.69 7.55
N VAL A 12 -1.83 51.26 6.77
CA VAL A 12 -0.74 50.55 6.12
C VAL A 12 0.19 49.90 7.12
N ASN A 13 0.56 50.59 8.21
CA ASN A 13 1.39 50.04 9.27
C ASN A 13 0.68 48.90 10.03
N ILE A 14 -0.63 49.02 10.30
CA ILE A 14 -1.40 47.94 10.91
C ILE A 14 -1.44 46.70 9.99
N CYS A 15 -1.68 46.88 8.69
CA CYS A 15 -1.66 45.80 7.71
C CYS A 15 -0.28 45.10 7.65
N LEU A 16 0.82 45.86 7.66
CA LEU A 16 2.18 45.32 7.69
C LEU A 16 2.47 44.53 8.97
N ILE A 17 2.01 45.01 10.12
CA ILE A 17 2.16 44.29 11.40
C ILE A 17 1.36 42.99 11.37
N VAL A 18 0.11 43.00 10.88
CA VAL A 18 -0.73 41.82 10.78
C VAL A 18 -0.11 40.78 9.82
N ILE A 19 0.38 41.22 8.66
CA ILE A 19 1.06 40.35 7.70
C ILE A 19 2.32 39.72 8.32
N ASN A 20 3.15 40.50 9.00
CA ASN A 20 4.33 39.95 9.69
C ASN A 20 3.96 38.97 10.81
N PHE A 21 2.86 39.24 11.55
CA PHE A 21 2.40 38.34 12.61
C PHE A 21 1.88 37.01 12.06
N ILE A 22 1.17 37.05 10.91
CA ILE A 22 0.70 35.86 10.19
C ILE A 22 1.90 35.04 9.69
N HIS A 23 2.91 35.67 9.07
CA HIS A 23 4.13 35.00 8.59
C HIS A 23 4.91 34.36 9.74
N PHE A 24 5.07 35.07 10.86
CA PHE A 24 5.76 34.57 12.03
C PHE A 24 5.02 33.39 12.68
N SER A 25 3.70 33.46 12.81
CA SER A 25 2.88 32.35 13.32
C SER A 25 2.93 31.13 12.39
N CYS A 26 2.91 31.34 11.06
CA CYS A 26 3.03 30.27 10.07
C CYS A 26 4.38 29.56 10.20
N SER A 27 5.48 30.31 10.31
CA SER A 27 6.82 29.73 10.41
C SER A 27 7.04 28.94 11.72
N ILE A 28 6.44 29.36 12.83
CA ILE A 28 6.47 28.60 14.08
C ILE A 28 5.71 27.31 13.94
N PHE A 29 4.51 27.36 13.36
CA PHE A 29 3.67 26.17 13.12
C PHE A 29 4.33 25.14 12.19
N GLU A 30 4.94 25.63 11.09
CA GLU A 30 5.71 24.75 10.17
C GLU A 30 6.85 24.05 10.90
N LYS A 31 7.64 24.79 11.69
CA LYS A 31 8.75 24.22 12.46
C LYS A 31 8.28 23.23 13.53
N GLU A 32 7.17 23.49 14.18
CA GLU A 32 6.58 22.57 15.16
C GLU A 32 6.10 21.28 14.49
N MET A 33 5.47 21.39 13.32
CA MET A 33 5.06 20.23 12.52
C MET A 33 6.27 19.42 12.03
N GLU A 34 7.30 20.05 11.48
CA GLU A 34 8.54 19.38 11.05
C GLU A 34 9.19 18.60 12.21
N ASN A 35 9.28 19.21 13.40
CA ASN A 35 9.76 18.54 14.61
C ASN A 35 8.90 17.32 14.99
N LYS A 36 7.58 17.37 14.79
CA LYS A 36 6.67 16.27 15.09
C LYS A 36 6.95 15.04 14.21
N TYR A 37 7.16 15.22 12.90
CA TYR A 37 7.54 14.13 12.00
C TYR A 37 8.93 13.58 12.31
N LEU A 38 9.90 14.46 12.62
CA LEU A 38 11.25 14.04 13.00
C LEU A 38 11.25 13.19 14.28
N ASN A 39 10.59 13.66 15.34
CA ASN A 39 10.48 12.93 16.61
C ASN A 39 9.77 11.57 16.41
N THR A 40 8.72 11.53 15.59
CA THR A 40 8.03 10.28 15.26
C THR A 40 8.96 9.31 14.52
N LYS A 41 9.75 9.81 13.56
CA LYS A 41 10.74 9.00 12.86
C LYS A 41 11.78 8.42 13.82
N GLU A 42 12.31 9.22 14.73
CA GLU A 42 13.30 8.78 15.72
C GLU A 42 12.73 7.71 16.66
N GLU A 43 11.48 7.86 17.11
CA GLU A 43 10.81 6.87 17.95
C GLU A 43 10.62 5.53 17.21
N VAL A 44 10.15 5.58 15.96
CA VAL A 44 10.03 4.39 15.10
C VAL A 44 11.40 3.74 14.88
N GLN A 45 12.43 4.51 14.56
CA GLN A 45 13.79 4.00 14.39
C GLN A 45 14.33 3.33 15.65
N LYS A 46 14.06 3.90 16.83
CA LYS A 46 14.44 3.31 18.10
C LYS A 46 13.76 1.96 18.35
N LEU A 47 12.45 1.85 18.06
CA LEU A 47 11.73 0.58 18.15
C LEU A 47 12.34 -0.45 17.18
N LEU A 48 12.54 -0.09 15.92
CA LEU A 48 13.03 -1.01 14.89
C LEU A 48 14.47 -1.46 15.15
N SER A 49 15.35 -0.56 15.62
CA SER A 49 16.75 -0.91 15.93
C SER A 49 16.88 -1.85 17.13
N SER A 50 15.90 -1.85 18.04
CA SER A 50 15.86 -2.80 19.15
C SER A 50 15.12 -4.09 18.84
N SER A 51 14.56 -4.23 17.63
CA SER A 51 13.80 -5.41 17.19
C SER A 51 14.61 -6.31 16.27
N SER A 52 14.45 -7.63 16.42
CA SER A 52 15.12 -8.61 15.53
C SER A 52 14.45 -8.63 14.16
N GLY A 53 15.24 -8.62 13.10
CA GLY A 53 14.80 -8.62 11.71
C GLY A 53 15.21 -7.36 10.95
N THR A 54 14.86 -7.29 9.69
CA THR A 54 15.09 -6.14 8.82
C THR A 54 13.74 -5.49 8.50
N TYR A 55 13.63 -4.18 8.71
CA TYR A 55 12.38 -3.44 8.56
C TYR A 55 12.53 -2.27 7.60
N SER A 56 11.45 -1.96 6.89
CA SER A 56 11.34 -0.78 6.05
C SER A 56 9.99 -0.10 6.30
N VAL A 57 10.01 1.23 6.39
CA VAL A 57 8.82 2.06 6.60
C VAL A 57 8.80 3.16 5.56
N ALA A 58 7.66 3.33 4.91
CA ALA A 58 7.37 4.52 4.13
C ALA A 58 5.97 5.05 4.53
N PHE A 59 5.96 6.24 5.07
CA PHE A 59 4.76 6.97 5.44
C PHE A 59 4.69 8.24 4.61
N LYS A 60 3.48 8.64 4.21
CA LYS A 60 3.21 9.93 3.57
C LYS A 60 1.90 10.52 4.06
N ASP A 61 1.97 11.70 4.66
CA ASP A 61 0.79 12.51 4.95
C ASP A 61 0.23 13.09 3.63
N LEU A 62 -1.06 12.85 3.36
CA LEU A 62 -1.69 13.29 2.12
C LEU A 62 -2.23 14.73 2.18
N GLN A 63 -2.18 15.38 3.35
CA GLN A 63 -2.59 16.78 3.52
C GLN A 63 -1.46 17.75 3.17
N ASN A 64 -0.26 17.49 3.68
CA ASN A 64 0.88 18.39 3.55
C ASN A 64 2.05 17.81 2.74
N GLY A 65 2.01 16.51 2.42
CA GLY A 65 3.05 15.82 1.66
C GLY A 65 4.26 15.36 2.46
N GLU A 66 4.29 15.59 3.78
CA GLU A 66 5.37 15.14 4.67
C GLU A 66 5.54 13.63 4.65
N VAL A 67 6.79 13.18 4.78
CA VAL A 67 7.14 11.76 4.69
C VAL A 67 8.03 11.30 5.86
N ILE A 68 7.83 10.05 6.28
CA ILE A 68 8.77 9.33 7.14
C ILE A 68 9.28 8.14 6.34
N LEU A 69 10.57 8.12 6.07
CA LEU A 69 11.23 7.11 5.27
C LEU A 69 12.35 6.46 6.09
N ILE A 70 12.29 5.12 6.22
CA ILE A 70 13.28 4.31 6.95
C ILE A 70 13.56 3.07 6.10
N ASN A 71 14.80 2.92 5.62
CA ASN A 71 15.20 1.81 4.77
C ASN A 71 14.31 1.61 3.53
N GLU A 72 13.67 2.65 3.06
CA GLU A 72 12.57 2.64 2.09
C GLU A 72 12.96 2.09 0.71
N GLN A 73 14.26 2.07 0.39
CA GLN A 73 14.82 1.57 -0.87
C GLN A 73 15.29 0.10 -0.80
N ILE A 74 15.27 -0.53 0.39
CA ILE A 74 15.69 -1.92 0.53
C ILE A 74 14.70 -2.82 -0.22
N TYR A 75 15.24 -3.80 -0.96
CA TYR A 75 14.44 -4.84 -1.62
C TYR A 75 13.92 -5.88 -0.62
N PHE A 76 12.65 -6.18 -0.78
CA PHE A 76 11.96 -7.28 -0.08
C PHE A 76 11.34 -8.23 -1.10
N HIS A 77 11.23 -9.51 -0.74
CA HIS A 77 10.30 -10.40 -1.42
C HIS A 77 8.90 -9.84 -1.27
N ALA A 78 8.21 -9.62 -2.39
CA ALA A 78 6.93 -8.87 -2.34
C ALA A 78 5.82 -9.61 -1.57
N ALA A 79 5.95 -10.93 -1.39
CA ALA A 79 4.87 -11.77 -0.84
C ALA A 79 3.53 -11.40 -1.52
N SER A 80 2.44 -11.29 -0.76
CA SER A 80 1.14 -10.95 -1.34
C SER A 80 0.91 -9.44 -1.58
N THR A 81 1.87 -8.55 -1.25
CA THR A 81 1.72 -7.12 -1.59
C THR A 81 1.77 -6.89 -3.10
N MET A 82 2.38 -7.81 -3.88
CA MET A 82 2.35 -7.77 -5.36
C MET A 82 0.94 -7.86 -5.95
N LYS A 83 -0.06 -8.29 -5.19
CA LYS A 83 -1.45 -8.42 -5.64
C LYS A 83 -2.12 -7.07 -5.87
N THR A 84 -1.68 -6.00 -5.21
CA THR A 84 -2.15 -4.62 -5.50
C THR A 84 -1.74 -4.16 -6.90
N PRO A 85 -0.47 -4.26 -7.33
CA PRO A 85 -0.08 -4.10 -8.73
C PRO A 85 -0.89 -4.92 -9.73
N VAL A 86 -1.11 -6.20 -9.43
CA VAL A 86 -1.92 -7.08 -10.32
C VAL A 86 -3.36 -6.58 -10.42
N MET A 87 -3.99 -6.17 -9.33
CA MET A 87 -5.33 -5.57 -9.34
C MET A 87 -5.37 -4.33 -10.22
N ILE A 88 -4.41 -3.41 -10.08
CA ILE A 88 -4.32 -2.20 -10.90
C ILE A 88 -4.27 -2.57 -12.39
N GLU A 89 -3.44 -3.55 -12.76
CA GLU A 89 -3.32 -3.98 -14.16
C GLU A 89 -4.60 -4.62 -14.70
N VAL A 90 -5.30 -5.43 -13.89
CA VAL A 90 -6.61 -5.98 -14.28
C VAL A 90 -7.60 -4.85 -14.58
N PHE A 91 -7.71 -3.86 -13.71
CA PHE A 91 -8.60 -2.71 -13.92
C PHE A 91 -8.17 -1.86 -15.13
N LYS A 92 -6.86 -1.68 -15.36
CA LYS A 92 -6.32 -0.95 -16.52
C LYS A 92 -6.66 -1.65 -17.83
N GLN A 93 -6.50 -2.97 -17.91
CA GLN A 93 -6.85 -3.75 -19.10
C GLN A 93 -8.37 -3.78 -19.33
N ALA A 94 -9.18 -3.85 -18.28
CA ALA A 94 -10.62 -3.73 -18.39
C ALA A 94 -11.02 -2.34 -18.92
N GLN A 95 -10.44 -1.26 -18.39
CA GLN A 95 -10.70 0.11 -18.86
C GLN A 95 -10.25 0.32 -20.31
N SER A 96 -9.23 -0.39 -20.79
CA SER A 96 -8.78 -0.35 -22.19
C SER A 96 -9.64 -1.21 -23.14
N GLY A 97 -10.67 -1.87 -22.62
CA GLY A 97 -11.63 -2.67 -23.41
C GLY A 97 -11.14 -4.06 -23.79
N LYS A 98 -10.07 -4.59 -23.17
CA LYS A 98 -9.62 -5.97 -23.44
C LYS A 98 -10.63 -7.01 -22.92
N PHE A 99 -11.32 -6.71 -21.83
CA PHE A 99 -12.41 -7.47 -21.23
C PHE A 99 -13.22 -6.57 -20.30
N ASN A 100 -14.39 -7.04 -19.84
CA ASN A 100 -15.14 -6.37 -18.77
C ASN A 100 -14.90 -7.08 -17.44
N LEU A 101 -14.96 -6.36 -16.32
CA LEU A 101 -14.84 -6.97 -14.99
C LEU A 101 -15.95 -7.98 -14.67
N SER A 102 -17.09 -7.89 -15.37
CA SER A 102 -18.22 -8.83 -15.30
C SER A 102 -18.07 -10.07 -16.20
N ASP A 103 -17.07 -10.07 -17.10
CA ASP A 103 -16.86 -11.20 -17.99
C ASP A 103 -16.45 -12.45 -17.22
N SER A 104 -16.85 -13.62 -17.74
CA SER A 104 -16.61 -14.91 -17.12
C SER A 104 -15.21 -15.43 -17.40
N VAL A 105 -14.53 -15.88 -16.35
CA VAL A 105 -13.21 -16.51 -16.36
C VAL A 105 -13.33 -17.93 -15.86
N GLU A 106 -12.69 -18.89 -16.52
CA GLU A 106 -12.59 -20.26 -16.06
C GLU A 106 -11.69 -20.38 -14.83
N VAL A 107 -12.16 -21.04 -13.79
CA VAL A 107 -11.36 -21.36 -12.62
C VAL A 107 -10.56 -22.63 -12.90
N LYS A 108 -9.24 -22.50 -12.98
CA LYS A 108 -8.31 -23.61 -13.24
C LYS A 108 -7.19 -23.62 -12.22
N ASN A 109 -6.62 -24.80 -11.95
CA ASN A 109 -5.46 -24.97 -11.07
C ASN A 109 -4.38 -25.78 -11.78
N ASN A 110 -3.91 -25.25 -12.90
CA ASN A 110 -2.78 -25.78 -13.65
C ASN A 110 -2.04 -24.61 -14.29
N PHE A 111 -0.82 -24.38 -13.84
CA PHE A 111 0.01 -23.25 -14.24
C PHE A 111 1.36 -23.74 -14.78
N LYS A 112 2.10 -22.84 -15.42
CA LYS A 112 3.43 -23.13 -15.97
C LYS A 112 4.51 -22.43 -15.17
N SER A 113 5.55 -23.18 -14.76
CA SER A 113 6.75 -22.61 -14.19
C SER A 113 7.47 -21.73 -15.20
N ILE A 114 7.89 -20.52 -14.76
CA ILE A 114 8.69 -19.61 -15.58
C ILE A 114 10.11 -20.11 -15.85
N VAL A 115 10.53 -21.17 -15.14
CA VAL A 115 11.88 -21.75 -15.27
C VAL A 115 12.03 -22.63 -16.49
N ASP A 116 11.04 -23.52 -16.73
CA ASP A 116 11.16 -24.59 -17.71
C ASP A 116 9.82 -24.96 -18.38
N GLY A 117 8.75 -24.21 -18.10
CA GLY A 117 7.42 -24.45 -18.67
C GLY A 117 6.71 -25.69 -18.10
N SER A 118 7.29 -26.39 -17.12
CA SER A 118 6.62 -27.52 -16.49
C SER A 118 5.36 -27.12 -15.76
N SER A 119 4.37 -28.01 -15.71
CA SER A 119 3.12 -27.74 -15.01
C SER A 119 3.28 -27.83 -13.50
N PHE A 120 2.57 -26.97 -12.77
CA PHE A 120 2.37 -27.06 -11.34
C PHE A 120 0.95 -26.66 -10.97
N SER A 121 0.51 -27.02 -9.78
CA SER A 121 -0.76 -26.63 -9.18
C SER A 121 -0.53 -26.12 -7.75
N ILE A 122 -1.46 -25.30 -7.26
CA ILE A 122 -1.46 -24.80 -5.89
C ILE A 122 -2.16 -25.82 -5.00
N ASP A 123 -1.56 -26.15 -3.85
CA ASP A 123 -2.24 -26.97 -2.84
C ASP A 123 -3.36 -26.14 -2.18
N LYS A 124 -4.59 -26.67 -2.18
CA LYS A 124 -5.74 -26.04 -1.53
C LYS A 124 -5.49 -25.78 -0.04
N ASN A 125 -4.65 -26.59 0.62
CA ASN A 125 -4.38 -26.45 2.05
C ASN A 125 -3.48 -25.23 2.35
N ASP A 126 -2.65 -24.83 1.39
CA ASP A 126 -1.73 -23.70 1.51
C ASP A 126 -2.36 -22.37 1.02
N ASP A 127 -3.59 -22.41 0.47
CA ASP A 127 -4.32 -21.21 0.06
C ASP A 127 -5.31 -20.75 1.17
N SER A 128 -5.42 -19.45 1.35
CA SER A 128 -6.39 -18.85 2.27
C SER A 128 -7.84 -18.96 1.76
N ASP A 129 -8.04 -19.08 0.44
CA ASP A 129 -9.36 -19.18 -0.21
C ASP A 129 -9.67 -20.63 -0.63
N LYS A 130 -10.10 -21.43 0.30
CA LYS A 130 -10.45 -22.83 0.00
C LYS A 130 -11.73 -22.99 -0.83
N ASP A 131 -12.58 -21.96 -0.86
CA ASP A 131 -13.87 -22.03 -1.54
C ASP A 131 -13.75 -21.90 -3.06
N LEU A 132 -12.77 -21.14 -3.57
CA LEU A 132 -12.52 -21.00 -5.00
C LEU A 132 -12.21 -22.36 -5.66
N TYR A 133 -11.56 -23.28 -4.93
CA TYR A 133 -11.25 -24.63 -5.44
C TYR A 133 -12.49 -25.47 -5.76
N ASN A 134 -13.64 -25.16 -5.16
CA ASN A 134 -14.90 -25.83 -5.45
C ASN A 134 -15.48 -25.38 -6.81
N LEU A 135 -14.93 -24.34 -7.42
CA LEU A 135 -15.31 -23.82 -8.74
C LEU A 135 -14.36 -24.27 -9.86
N ILE A 136 -13.35 -25.11 -9.61
CA ILE A 136 -12.47 -25.63 -10.66
C ILE A 136 -13.28 -26.31 -11.76
N GLY A 137 -13.03 -25.93 -13.03
CA GLY A 137 -13.79 -26.33 -14.21
C GLY A 137 -15.08 -25.55 -14.43
N ARG A 138 -15.42 -24.62 -13.55
CA ARG A 138 -16.55 -23.68 -13.70
C ARG A 138 -16.02 -22.27 -13.97
N LYS A 139 -16.93 -21.31 -14.15
CA LYS A 139 -16.58 -19.91 -14.39
C LYS A 139 -17.00 -19.02 -13.22
N THR A 140 -16.21 -18.00 -13.00
CA THR A 140 -16.52 -16.84 -12.15
C THR A 140 -16.18 -15.56 -12.88
N THR A 141 -16.35 -14.37 -12.30
CA THR A 141 -16.03 -13.10 -12.96
C THR A 141 -14.63 -12.60 -12.61
N PHE A 142 -14.06 -11.73 -13.47
CA PHE A 142 -12.83 -11.01 -13.13
C PHE A 142 -12.96 -10.28 -11.80
N TYR A 143 -14.10 -9.62 -11.57
CA TYR A 143 -14.35 -8.88 -10.34
C TYR A 143 -14.32 -9.77 -9.09
N ASP A 144 -14.92 -10.97 -9.15
CA ASP A 144 -14.87 -11.94 -8.05
C ASP A 144 -13.43 -12.40 -7.79
N LEU A 145 -12.67 -12.74 -8.85
CA LEU A 145 -11.27 -13.15 -8.71
C LEU A 145 -10.41 -12.05 -8.07
N VAL A 146 -10.55 -10.79 -8.53
CA VAL A 146 -9.82 -9.65 -7.95
C VAL A 146 -10.20 -9.45 -6.48
N THR A 147 -11.50 -9.53 -6.16
CA THR A 147 -11.99 -9.38 -4.79
C THR A 147 -11.37 -10.44 -3.88
N ARG A 148 -11.37 -11.71 -4.28
CA ARG A 148 -10.75 -12.83 -3.53
C ARG A 148 -9.24 -12.65 -3.41
N MET A 149 -8.57 -12.29 -4.50
CA MET A 149 -7.12 -12.05 -4.50
C MET A 149 -6.71 -11.00 -3.47
N ILE A 150 -7.48 -9.94 -3.30
CA ILE A 150 -7.15 -8.84 -2.39
C ILE A 150 -7.66 -9.13 -0.98
N THR A 151 -8.95 -9.43 -0.82
CA THR A 151 -9.60 -9.45 0.50
C THR A 151 -9.19 -10.62 1.38
N ILE A 152 -9.02 -11.80 0.80
CA ILE A 152 -8.59 -13.03 1.49
C ILE A 152 -7.29 -13.61 0.94
N SER A 153 -6.61 -12.83 0.11
CA SER A 153 -5.29 -13.17 -0.43
C SER A 153 -5.23 -14.49 -1.21
N SER A 154 -6.32 -14.86 -1.95
CA SER A 154 -6.38 -16.09 -2.75
C SER A 154 -5.19 -16.24 -3.70
N ASN A 155 -4.42 -17.31 -3.54
CA ASN A 155 -3.30 -17.65 -4.41
C ASN A 155 -3.79 -18.18 -5.76
N LEU A 156 -4.86 -18.97 -5.76
CA LEU A 156 -5.48 -19.49 -6.98
C LEU A 156 -6.00 -18.35 -7.87
N ALA A 157 -6.74 -17.39 -7.29
CA ALA A 157 -7.21 -16.22 -8.02
C ALA A 157 -6.05 -15.38 -8.57
N THR A 158 -4.96 -15.24 -7.79
CA THR A 158 -3.75 -14.52 -8.22
C THR A 158 -3.14 -15.13 -9.47
N ASN A 159 -2.95 -16.45 -9.49
CA ASN A 159 -2.31 -17.11 -10.62
C ASN A 159 -3.18 -17.07 -11.89
N ILE A 160 -4.50 -17.20 -11.74
CA ILE A 160 -5.43 -17.06 -12.88
C ILE A 160 -5.33 -15.65 -13.46
N LEU A 161 -5.39 -14.62 -12.61
CA LEU A 161 -5.36 -13.22 -13.07
C LEU A 161 -4.03 -12.84 -13.69
N ILE A 162 -2.90 -13.19 -13.06
CA ILE A 162 -1.58 -12.80 -13.56
C ILE A 162 -1.24 -13.48 -14.88
N GLU A 163 -1.72 -14.72 -15.10
CA GLU A 163 -1.58 -15.40 -16.40
C GLU A 163 -2.35 -14.67 -17.52
N ILE A 164 -3.51 -14.09 -17.20
CA ILE A 164 -4.33 -13.36 -18.18
C ILE A 164 -3.74 -11.98 -18.47
N VAL A 165 -3.38 -11.22 -17.44
CA VAL A 165 -2.91 -9.83 -17.65
C VAL A 165 -1.44 -9.74 -18.04
N GLY A 166 -0.64 -10.76 -17.73
CA GLY A 166 0.80 -10.83 -18.00
C GLY A 166 1.65 -10.09 -16.95
N PRO A 167 2.64 -10.75 -16.34
CA PRO A 167 3.48 -10.17 -15.29
C PRO A 167 4.31 -8.96 -15.78
N ASP A 168 4.76 -8.99 -17.05
CA ASP A 168 5.50 -7.88 -17.66
C ASP A 168 4.63 -6.64 -17.79
N ASN A 169 3.35 -6.78 -18.15
CA ASN A 169 2.40 -5.67 -18.19
C ASN A 169 2.18 -5.06 -16.80
N VAL A 170 2.10 -5.90 -15.76
CA VAL A 170 2.01 -5.43 -14.36
C VAL A 170 3.23 -4.59 -14.00
N THR A 171 4.44 -5.10 -14.29
CA THR A 171 5.69 -4.38 -14.00
C THR A 171 5.76 -3.05 -14.77
N GLU A 172 5.43 -3.06 -16.06
CA GLU A 172 5.44 -1.85 -16.89
C GLU A 172 4.43 -0.80 -16.39
N SER A 173 3.25 -1.22 -15.99
CA SER A 173 2.27 -0.30 -15.37
C SER A 173 2.81 0.35 -14.10
N MET A 174 3.54 -0.39 -13.27
CA MET A 174 4.17 0.21 -12.08
C MET A 174 5.28 1.20 -12.44
N ARG A 175 6.07 0.94 -13.49
CA ARG A 175 7.04 1.91 -14.02
C ARG A 175 6.38 3.21 -14.46
N GLN A 176 5.25 3.13 -15.18
CA GLN A 176 4.47 4.29 -15.62
C GLN A 176 3.93 5.11 -14.45
N LEU A 177 3.69 4.50 -13.29
CA LEU A 177 3.30 5.19 -12.06
C LEU A 177 4.49 5.81 -11.30
N GLY A 178 5.73 5.51 -11.70
CA GLY A 178 6.95 5.97 -11.03
C GLY A 178 7.51 4.99 -9.98
N ALA A 179 6.90 3.80 -9.81
CA ALA A 179 7.41 2.74 -8.95
C ALA A 179 8.45 1.90 -9.71
N ASN A 180 9.71 2.32 -9.63
CA ASN A 180 10.76 1.86 -10.53
C ASN A 180 11.54 0.62 -10.05
N MET A 181 11.40 0.23 -8.81
CA MET A 181 12.15 -0.90 -8.22
C MET A 181 11.28 -2.14 -8.04
N ILE A 182 9.95 -2.01 -8.00
CA ILE A 182 9.04 -3.15 -7.93
C ILE A 182 9.10 -3.98 -9.20
N LYS A 183 9.11 -5.31 -9.06
CA LYS A 183 9.10 -6.22 -10.19
C LYS A 183 8.18 -7.39 -9.91
N VAL A 184 7.22 -7.61 -10.79
CA VAL A 184 6.35 -8.77 -10.80
C VAL A 184 6.81 -9.68 -11.93
N LEU A 185 7.32 -10.85 -11.60
CA LEU A 185 7.88 -11.82 -12.55
C LEU A 185 6.93 -12.96 -12.87
N ARG A 186 6.09 -13.32 -11.89
CA ARG A 186 5.32 -14.56 -11.94
C ARG A 186 4.13 -14.53 -10.99
N GLY A 187 3.27 -15.53 -11.11
CA GLY A 187 2.31 -15.88 -10.08
C GLY A 187 2.99 -16.39 -8.80
N VAL A 188 2.21 -16.91 -7.89
CA VAL A 188 2.68 -17.45 -6.62
C VAL A 188 2.83 -18.97 -6.69
N GLU A 189 3.52 -19.57 -5.71
CA GLU A 189 3.70 -21.03 -5.53
C GLU A 189 4.48 -21.73 -6.68
N ASP A 190 5.18 -21.01 -7.55
CA ASP A 190 6.19 -21.59 -8.44
C ASP A 190 7.47 -21.88 -7.66
N SER A 191 7.53 -23.07 -7.03
CA SER A 191 8.66 -23.51 -6.20
C SER A 191 9.98 -23.57 -6.96
N LYS A 192 9.95 -23.88 -8.26
CA LYS A 192 11.17 -23.92 -9.10
C LYS A 192 11.75 -22.53 -9.27
N ALA A 193 10.88 -21.54 -9.53
CA ALA A 193 11.30 -20.16 -9.65
C ALA A 193 11.78 -19.61 -8.30
N TYR A 194 11.08 -19.91 -7.21
CA TYR A 194 11.48 -19.52 -5.86
C TYR A 194 12.90 -20.04 -5.51
N ASN A 195 13.17 -21.32 -5.74
CA ASN A 195 14.47 -21.94 -5.47
C ASN A 195 15.60 -21.37 -6.33
N LYS A 196 15.28 -20.76 -7.48
CA LYS A 196 16.24 -20.03 -8.33
C LYS A 196 16.36 -18.54 -8.00
N GLY A 197 15.69 -18.06 -6.96
CA GLY A 197 15.68 -16.63 -6.61
C GLY A 197 14.90 -15.74 -7.56
N LEU A 198 14.08 -16.31 -8.47
CA LEU A 198 13.23 -15.57 -9.40
C LEU A 198 11.95 -15.15 -8.69
N ASN A 199 12.07 -14.15 -7.82
CA ASN A 199 11.01 -13.70 -6.94
C ASN A 199 10.41 -12.37 -7.39
N ASN A 200 9.13 -12.18 -7.08
CA ASN A 200 8.51 -10.87 -7.10
C ASN A 200 9.13 -10.03 -5.99
N ILE A 201 9.57 -8.82 -6.31
CA ILE A 201 10.25 -7.93 -5.37
C ILE A 201 9.54 -6.59 -5.28
N THR A 202 9.71 -5.92 -4.14
CA THR A 202 9.18 -4.58 -3.88
C THR A 202 10.09 -3.79 -2.96
N THR A 203 9.84 -2.49 -2.85
CA THR A 203 10.37 -1.59 -1.82
C THR A 203 9.21 -0.87 -1.13
N ALA A 204 9.44 -0.36 0.07
CA ALA A 204 8.42 0.43 0.75
C ALA A 204 8.14 1.75 0.00
N PHE A 205 9.16 2.33 -0.61
CA PHE A 205 9.02 3.55 -1.39
C PHE A 205 8.10 3.37 -2.61
N ASP A 206 8.31 2.28 -3.38
CA ASP A 206 7.47 2.01 -4.55
C ASP A 206 6.00 1.74 -4.20
N LEU A 207 5.76 0.96 -3.13
CA LEU A 207 4.40 0.74 -2.65
C LEU A 207 3.77 2.06 -2.16
N MET A 208 4.52 2.94 -1.51
CA MET A 208 4.03 4.26 -1.10
C MET A 208 3.61 5.09 -2.31
N ILE A 209 4.39 5.11 -3.40
CA ILE A 209 4.03 5.79 -4.65
C ILE A 209 2.71 5.24 -5.20
N ILE A 210 2.56 3.92 -5.24
CA ILE A 210 1.35 3.26 -5.74
C ILE A 210 0.13 3.65 -4.90
N TYR A 211 0.23 3.56 -3.57
CA TYR A 211 -0.88 3.90 -2.69
C TYR A 211 -1.19 5.41 -2.63
N ASP A 212 -0.17 6.28 -2.79
CA ASP A 212 -0.38 7.74 -2.96
C ASP A 212 -1.24 8.02 -4.20
N LYS A 213 -0.93 7.39 -5.32
CA LYS A 213 -1.70 7.54 -6.56
C LYS A 213 -3.10 6.90 -6.47
N ILE A 214 -3.25 5.76 -5.79
CA ILE A 214 -4.57 5.21 -5.47
C ILE A 214 -5.35 6.23 -4.63
N ALA A 215 -4.77 6.77 -3.57
CA ALA A 215 -5.45 7.70 -2.65
C ALA A 215 -5.94 8.98 -3.34
N LYS A 216 -5.22 9.43 -4.37
CA LYS A 216 -5.55 10.63 -5.17
C LYS A 216 -6.48 10.36 -6.36
N GLY A 217 -6.76 9.09 -6.68
CA GLY A 217 -7.54 8.74 -7.87
C GLY A 217 -6.83 9.00 -9.19
N GLU A 218 -5.48 8.99 -9.20
CA GLU A 218 -4.65 9.36 -10.36
C GLU A 218 -4.31 8.19 -11.28
N ILE A 219 -4.82 6.96 -11.02
CA ILE A 219 -4.42 5.78 -11.79
C ILE A 219 -5.40 5.47 -12.92
N LEU A 220 -6.70 5.53 -12.64
CA LEU A 220 -7.77 5.05 -13.51
C LEU A 220 -9.00 5.96 -13.41
N SER A 221 -10.09 5.60 -14.11
CA SER A 221 -11.36 6.32 -13.99
C SER A 221 -11.88 6.37 -12.55
N GLU A 222 -12.73 7.37 -12.24
CA GLU A 222 -13.35 7.52 -10.93
C GLU A 222 -14.11 6.26 -10.47
N GLU A 223 -14.83 5.60 -11.41
CA GLU A 223 -15.54 4.35 -11.13
C GLU A 223 -14.57 3.23 -10.73
N SER A 224 -13.47 3.05 -11.47
CA SER A 224 -12.44 2.05 -11.17
C SER A 224 -11.74 2.34 -9.85
N HIS A 225 -11.41 3.62 -9.60
CA HIS A 225 -10.82 4.09 -8.36
C HIS A 225 -11.69 3.71 -7.15
N LYS A 226 -12.98 4.02 -7.21
CA LYS A 226 -13.94 3.69 -6.13
C LYS A 226 -13.97 2.19 -5.85
N LYS A 227 -14.06 1.36 -6.90
CA LYS A 227 -14.03 -0.11 -6.76
C LYS A 227 -12.74 -0.61 -6.14
N ILE A 228 -11.57 -0.07 -6.52
CA ILE A 228 -10.26 -0.43 -5.94
C ILE A 228 -10.23 -0.11 -4.45
N ILE A 229 -10.65 1.08 -4.04
CA ILE A 229 -10.72 1.47 -2.63
C ILE A 229 -11.66 0.55 -1.87
N ASP A 230 -12.86 0.29 -2.42
CA ASP A 230 -13.85 -0.58 -1.77
C ASP A 230 -13.32 -2.02 -1.57
N ILE A 231 -12.61 -2.57 -2.56
CA ILE A 231 -11.98 -3.90 -2.45
C ILE A 231 -10.91 -3.89 -1.35
N LEU A 232 -10.03 -2.89 -1.32
CA LEU A 232 -8.95 -2.77 -0.32
C LEU A 232 -9.49 -2.57 1.10
N LEU A 233 -10.60 -1.82 1.27
CA LEU A 233 -11.29 -1.64 2.56
C LEU A 233 -11.88 -2.94 3.10
N ASN A 234 -12.14 -3.92 2.25
CA ASN A 234 -12.69 -5.23 2.62
C ASN A 234 -11.63 -6.27 2.99
N GLN A 235 -10.38 -5.89 3.17
CA GLN A 235 -9.30 -6.78 3.64
C GLN A 235 -9.71 -7.51 4.94
N LYS A 236 -9.45 -8.82 5.01
CA LYS A 236 -9.81 -9.66 6.17
C LYS A 236 -8.68 -9.87 7.17
N PHE A 237 -7.43 -9.65 6.76
CA PHE A 237 -6.26 -9.79 7.63
C PHE A 237 -5.87 -8.41 8.20
N ASN A 238 -6.29 -8.15 9.45
CA ASN A 238 -6.18 -6.83 10.09
C ASN A 238 -5.15 -6.80 11.22
N ASP A 239 -4.13 -7.65 11.15
CA ASP A 239 -3.19 -7.90 12.26
C ASP A 239 -2.00 -6.94 12.30
N ILE A 240 -1.86 -5.99 11.34
CA ILE A 240 -0.70 -5.10 11.24
C ILE A 240 -1.16 -3.63 11.30
N ILE A 241 -1.42 -2.96 10.16
CA ILE A 241 -1.77 -1.53 10.17
C ILE A 241 -2.98 -1.25 11.05
N PRO A 242 -4.13 -1.96 10.89
CA PRO A 242 -5.32 -1.67 11.69
C PRO A 242 -5.25 -2.14 13.14
N ALA A 243 -4.37 -3.08 13.47
CA ALA A 243 -4.42 -3.88 14.70
C ALA A 243 -4.51 -3.08 16.00
N LYS A 244 -3.85 -1.93 16.06
CA LYS A 244 -3.78 -1.07 17.25
C LYS A 244 -4.41 0.31 17.06
N LEU A 245 -5.03 0.55 15.89
CA LEU A 245 -5.76 1.78 15.61
C LEU A 245 -7.17 1.75 16.23
N PRO A 246 -7.77 2.90 16.53
CA PRO A 246 -9.18 3.00 16.91
C PRO A 246 -10.10 2.33 15.88
N LYS A 247 -11.21 1.76 16.33
CA LYS A 247 -12.12 0.94 15.49
C LYS A 247 -12.86 1.73 14.40
N ASP A 248 -12.97 3.03 14.53
CA ASP A 248 -13.60 3.94 13.59
C ASP A 248 -12.66 4.36 12.44
N ILE A 249 -11.37 4.04 12.56
CA ILE A 249 -10.39 4.28 11.50
C ILE A 249 -10.50 3.18 10.46
N LYS A 250 -10.69 3.58 9.19
CA LYS A 250 -10.77 2.66 8.06
C LYS A 250 -9.41 2.55 7.39
N VAL A 251 -9.04 1.34 7.01
CA VAL A 251 -7.77 1.08 6.31
C VAL A 251 -8.05 0.32 5.02
N ALA A 252 -7.72 0.93 3.89
CA ALA A 252 -7.73 0.27 2.58
C ALA A 252 -6.33 -0.30 2.33
N HIS A 253 -6.14 -1.63 2.48
CA HIS A 253 -4.79 -2.20 2.54
C HIS A 253 -4.66 -3.59 1.94
N LYS A 254 -3.41 -4.01 1.75
CA LYS A 254 -3.05 -5.37 1.35
C LYS A 254 -1.87 -5.87 2.16
N THR A 255 -2.07 -6.98 2.84
CA THR A 255 -1.04 -7.70 3.60
C THR A 255 -0.20 -8.61 2.70
N GLY A 256 1.00 -8.96 3.17
CA GLY A 256 1.85 -9.97 2.55
C GLY A 256 2.56 -10.80 3.61
N SER A 257 2.47 -12.14 3.52
CA SER A 257 3.07 -13.05 4.49
C SER A 257 3.66 -14.26 3.78
N ILE A 258 4.89 -14.58 4.12
CA ILE A 258 5.56 -15.87 3.91
C ILE A 258 6.44 -16.15 5.13
N THR A 259 7.10 -17.29 5.20
CA THR A 259 7.97 -17.64 6.34
C THR A 259 8.97 -16.52 6.65
N ASN A 260 8.98 -16.03 7.89
CA ASN A 260 9.84 -14.96 8.42
C ASN A 260 9.74 -13.61 7.71
N VAL A 261 8.63 -13.36 7.01
CA VAL A 261 8.33 -12.13 6.29
C VAL A 261 6.88 -11.71 6.56
N GLU A 262 6.69 -10.48 7.00
CA GLU A 262 5.37 -9.87 7.19
C GLU A 262 5.35 -8.45 6.61
N HIS A 263 4.29 -8.14 5.89
CA HIS A 263 4.10 -6.86 5.22
C HIS A 263 2.67 -6.36 5.40
N ASP A 264 2.51 -5.06 5.40
CA ASP A 264 1.22 -4.41 5.17
C ASP A 264 1.43 -3.07 4.47
N SER A 265 0.53 -2.71 3.57
CA SER A 265 0.63 -1.47 2.81
C SER A 265 -0.77 -0.95 2.48
N GLY A 266 -1.00 0.33 2.70
CA GLY A 266 -2.35 0.86 2.51
C GLY A 266 -2.51 2.35 2.75
N ILE A 267 -3.78 2.77 2.69
CA ILE A 267 -4.27 4.11 2.95
C ILE A 267 -5.11 4.07 4.21
N VAL A 268 -4.77 4.90 5.18
CA VAL A 268 -5.52 5.08 6.42
C VAL A 268 -6.42 6.31 6.28
N PHE A 269 -7.71 6.14 6.59
CA PHE A 269 -8.74 7.18 6.53
C PHE A 269 -9.15 7.56 7.94
N LEU A 270 -8.92 8.80 8.32
CA LEU A 270 -9.28 9.33 9.62
C LEU A 270 -10.71 9.87 9.62
N PRO A 271 -11.40 9.88 10.78
CA PRO A 271 -12.78 10.36 10.89
C PRO A 271 -12.98 11.82 10.49
N ASP A 272 -11.95 12.65 10.62
CA ASP A 272 -11.94 14.07 10.25
C ASP A 272 -11.70 14.32 8.75
N GLY A 273 -11.55 13.26 7.95
CA GLY A 273 -11.33 13.32 6.50
C GLY A 273 -9.86 13.36 6.08
N ARG A 274 -8.92 13.51 7.02
CA ARG A 274 -7.49 13.37 6.71
C ARG A 274 -7.16 11.93 6.31
N LYS A 275 -6.09 11.78 5.52
CA LYS A 275 -5.63 10.47 5.05
C LYS A 275 -4.11 10.43 5.05
N TYR A 276 -3.57 9.25 5.24
CA TYR A 276 -2.14 9.00 5.02
C TYR A 276 -1.90 7.64 4.37
N VAL A 277 -0.78 7.52 3.70
CA VAL A 277 -0.26 6.24 3.20
C VAL A 277 0.72 5.67 4.22
N LEU A 278 0.62 4.38 4.48
CA LEU A 278 1.56 3.66 5.31
C LEU A 278 1.95 2.34 4.67
N VAL A 279 3.26 2.12 4.55
CA VAL A 279 3.87 0.87 4.07
C VAL A 279 4.83 0.35 5.13
N LEU A 280 4.61 -0.87 5.54
CA LEU A 280 5.39 -1.58 6.55
C LEU A 280 5.87 -2.91 5.97
N LEU A 281 7.18 -3.04 5.77
CA LEU A 281 7.79 -4.25 5.25
C LEU A 281 8.79 -4.82 6.26
N SER A 282 8.86 -6.17 6.34
CA SER A 282 9.86 -6.84 7.19
C SER A 282 10.32 -8.15 6.60
N LYS A 283 11.54 -8.54 6.94
CA LYS A 283 12.16 -9.85 6.61
C LYS A 283 13.15 -10.27 7.70
N ASP A 284 13.63 -11.49 7.59
CA ASP A 284 14.58 -12.06 8.56
C ASP A 284 14.02 -12.08 9.99
N LEU A 285 12.71 -12.27 10.12
CA LEU A 285 12.00 -12.27 11.39
C LEU A 285 12.26 -13.58 12.16
N PRO A 286 12.32 -13.56 13.51
CA PRO A 286 12.34 -14.79 14.31
C PRO A 286 11.11 -15.67 14.08
N ASN A 287 9.94 -15.05 13.90
CA ASN A 287 8.68 -15.65 13.47
C ASN A 287 7.70 -14.55 13.02
N ASN A 288 6.65 -14.97 12.34
CA ASN A 288 5.65 -14.04 11.76
C ASN A 288 4.88 -13.25 12.81
N ASN A 289 4.49 -13.85 13.94
CA ASN A 289 3.76 -13.15 15.01
C ASN A 289 4.59 -12.02 15.62
N TYR A 290 5.88 -12.24 15.79
CA TYR A 290 6.81 -11.19 16.24
C TYR A 290 6.83 -10.02 15.26
N GLY A 291 6.91 -10.28 13.96
CA GLY A 291 6.88 -9.25 12.92
C GLY A 291 5.59 -8.43 12.95
N LYS A 292 4.43 -9.10 13.04
CA LYS A 292 3.12 -8.44 13.15
C LYS A 292 3.05 -7.51 14.37
N GLU A 293 3.55 -7.97 15.52
CA GLU A 293 3.56 -7.16 16.73
C GLU A 293 4.46 -5.91 16.59
N VAL A 294 5.65 -6.04 16.03
CA VAL A 294 6.55 -4.89 15.79
C VAL A 294 5.91 -3.90 14.80
N LEU A 295 5.42 -4.38 13.66
CA LEU A 295 4.83 -3.53 12.63
C LEU A 295 3.54 -2.83 13.12
N SER A 296 2.71 -3.52 13.91
CA SER A 296 1.50 -2.90 14.50
C SER A 296 1.83 -1.80 15.52
N LYS A 297 2.95 -1.94 16.26
CA LYS A 297 3.46 -0.87 17.11
C LYS A 297 3.93 0.35 16.31
N VAL A 298 4.60 0.13 15.17
CA VAL A 298 5.00 1.23 14.28
C VAL A 298 3.77 1.99 13.78
N SER A 299 2.73 1.28 13.33
CA SER A 299 1.46 1.90 12.92
C SER A 299 0.85 2.74 14.05
N ASN A 300 0.83 2.20 15.27
CA ASN A 300 0.30 2.92 16.44
C ASN A 300 1.11 4.16 16.80
N ILE A 301 2.46 4.09 16.80
CA ILE A 301 3.33 5.25 17.08
C ILE A 301 3.03 6.38 16.09
N ILE A 302 2.95 6.06 14.79
CA ILE A 302 2.65 7.05 13.75
C ILE A 302 1.28 7.70 14.01
N TYR A 303 0.26 6.90 14.31
CA TYR A 303 -1.08 7.42 14.59
C TYR A 303 -1.11 8.28 15.85
N GLU A 304 -0.59 7.79 16.98
CA GLU A 304 -0.58 8.48 18.27
C GLU A 304 0.15 9.82 18.16
N ASN A 305 1.34 9.83 17.55
CA ASN A 305 2.16 11.03 17.48
C ASN A 305 1.65 12.06 16.47
N LEU A 306 1.10 11.64 15.34
CA LEU A 306 0.76 12.58 14.27
C LEU A 306 -0.72 12.98 14.24
N TYR A 307 -1.63 12.13 14.71
CA TYR A 307 -3.07 12.30 14.50
C TYR A 307 -3.95 12.22 15.75
N LYS A 308 -3.48 11.61 16.82
CA LYS A 308 -4.22 11.62 18.08
C LYS A 308 -4.04 12.97 18.74
N ASN A 309 -5.16 13.68 18.95
CA ASN A 309 -5.22 14.95 19.69
C ASN A 309 -5.22 14.71 21.19
#